data_dba583b140304c2d15d6ed9c01b453f0
#
_entry.id   dba583b140304c2d15d6ed9c01b453f0
#
_cell.length_a   1.000
_cell.length_b   1.000
_cell.length_c   1.000
_cell.angle_alpha   90.00
_cell.angle_beta   90.00
_cell.angle_gamma   90.00
#
_symmetry.space_group_name_H-M   'P 1'
#
loop_
_entity.id
_entity.type
_entity.pdbx_description
1 polymer ?
#
loop_
_entity_poly.entity_id
_entity_poly.type
_entity_poly.pdbx_seq_one_letter_code
_entity_poly.pdbx_strand_id
1 'polypeptide(L)'
;MMATSQTTPPSTDLVYTEPALTAELLDRFDTFAREVALHDGVSAFSEQTRIELTKALRERTLTPPRLFLAEDGGTIAAAFVALTPVSDEDGGVIEAAVAPAYRGRGAGSAFFEHAVRQLGKDAVRYRLWVHGSANDTGIETPAHAFATLHGFSPVRVLYKMVLPLDESTREDLVERSDARALPENLRMRTYTGADEFPWLRVNAAAFAHHPEQGKLTLADLRERTGSDWFRPEGFFIASEKEDDASIAAFTWTKIPTGQGRGELSPAGEIYVVGVNPDSQGGGLGRTLTLRALAYLALAADESGEPLHAIELYVDADNTAAYSLYTSLGFSVATVDRMYAPGHAA
;
A
#
# COMPACT_ATOMS: atom_id res chain seq x y z
N MET A 1 -45.23 9.65 -16.15
CA MET A 1 -45.03 10.46 -14.94
C MET A 1 -43.96 9.73 -14.13
N MET A 2 -42.69 10.13 -14.30
CA MET A 2 -41.60 9.61 -13.49
C MET A 2 -41.54 10.45 -12.21
N ALA A 3 -41.72 9.83 -11.07
CA ALA A 3 -41.59 10.46 -9.77
C ALA A 3 -40.12 10.84 -9.55
N THR A 4 -39.82 12.13 -9.58
CA THR A 4 -38.55 12.69 -9.11
C THR A 4 -38.51 12.49 -7.61
N SER A 5 -37.67 11.53 -7.17
CA SER A 5 -37.31 11.37 -5.77
C SER A 5 -36.60 12.66 -5.34
N GLN A 6 -37.27 13.47 -4.54
CA GLN A 6 -36.66 14.60 -3.85
C GLN A 6 -35.77 14.02 -2.74
N THR A 7 -34.47 13.94 -2.99
CA THR A 7 -33.50 13.71 -1.93
C THR A 7 -33.49 14.93 -1.01
N THR A 8 -33.95 14.74 0.22
CA THR A 8 -33.86 15.73 1.30
C THR A 8 -32.37 16.14 1.44
N PRO A 9 -32.04 17.43 1.51
CA PRO A 9 -30.67 17.86 1.72
C PRO A 9 -30.16 17.24 3.04
N PRO A 10 -28.92 16.72 3.07
CA PRO A 10 -28.35 16.11 4.26
C PRO A 10 -28.29 17.10 5.43
N SER A 11 -28.58 16.58 6.64
CA SER A 11 -28.59 17.35 7.87
C SER A 11 -27.23 17.97 8.17
N THR A 12 -27.23 19.12 8.85
CA THR A 12 -26.01 19.71 9.43
C THR A 12 -25.72 19.19 10.84
N ASP A 13 -26.69 18.50 11.46
CA ASP A 13 -26.58 17.98 12.83
C ASP A 13 -26.08 16.53 12.80
N LEU A 14 -24.79 16.35 12.53
CA LEU A 14 -24.16 15.03 12.55
C LEU A 14 -23.85 14.58 13.98
N VAL A 15 -24.12 13.32 14.25
CA VAL A 15 -23.76 12.68 15.52
C VAL A 15 -22.36 12.05 15.37
N TYR A 16 -21.43 12.46 16.24
CA TYR A 16 -20.06 11.93 16.26
C TYR A 16 -19.93 10.81 17.29
N THR A 17 -19.47 9.65 16.85
CA THR A 17 -19.34 8.45 17.70
C THR A 17 -17.98 7.77 17.50
N GLU A 18 -17.57 7.01 18.51
CA GLU A 18 -16.51 6.00 18.42
C GLU A 18 -17.15 4.66 18.84
N PRO A 19 -17.81 3.98 17.90
CA PRO A 19 -18.54 2.76 18.22
C PRO A 19 -17.59 1.57 18.40
N ALA A 20 -17.99 0.59 19.20
CA ALA A 20 -17.31 -0.69 19.27
C ALA A 20 -17.41 -1.40 17.90
N LEU A 21 -16.31 -2.01 17.45
CA LEU A 21 -16.29 -2.76 16.22
C LEU A 21 -17.21 -4.00 16.32
N THR A 22 -18.11 -4.12 15.36
CA THR A 22 -19.00 -5.27 15.17
C THR A 22 -19.00 -5.65 13.68
N ALA A 23 -19.41 -6.87 13.35
CA ALA A 23 -19.53 -7.30 11.95
C ALA A 23 -20.50 -6.38 11.16
N GLU A 24 -21.64 -6.04 11.75
CA GLU A 24 -22.63 -5.13 11.15
C GLU A 24 -22.04 -3.73 10.88
N LEU A 25 -21.25 -3.21 11.84
CA LEU A 25 -20.59 -1.92 11.67
C LEU A 25 -19.55 -1.97 10.53
N LEU A 26 -18.80 -3.06 10.44
CA LEU A 26 -17.79 -3.24 9.39
C LEU A 26 -18.46 -3.34 8.00
N ASP A 27 -19.57 -4.04 7.87
CA ASP A 27 -20.36 -4.11 6.63
C ASP A 27 -20.89 -2.71 6.20
N ARG A 28 -21.34 -1.91 7.16
CA ARG A 28 -21.77 -0.51 6.91
C ARG A 28 -20.59 0.37 6.48
N PHE A 29 -19.45 0.23 7.16
CA PHE A 29 -18.22 0.94 6.80
C PHE A 29 -17.73 0.55 5.39
N ASP A 30 -17.73 -0.73 5.04
CA ASP A 30 -17.34 -1.21 3.71
C ASP A 30 -18.28 -0.67 2.61
N THR A 31 -19.57 -0.56 2.92
CA THR A 31 -20.54 0.05 2.00
C THR A 31 -20.23 1.52 1.77
N PHE A 32 -20.00 2.29 2.84
CA PHE A 32 -19.59 3.69 2.78
C PHE A 32 -18.26 3.87 2.02
N ALA A 33 -17.24 3.06 2.34
CA ALA A 33 -15.93 3.13 1.69
C ALA A 33 -16.03 2.86 0.18
N ARG A 34 -16.88 1.90 -0.22
CA ARG A 34 -17.14 1.59 -1.63
C ARG A 34 -17.87 2.73 -2.35
N GLU A 35 -18.87 3.36 -1.75
CA GLU A 35 -19.56 4.51 -2.32
C GLU A 35 -18.60 5.68 -2.56
N VAL A 36 -17.73 5.97 -1.59
CA VAL A 36 -16.69 7.00 -1.73
C VAL A 36 -15.74 6.65 -2.87
N ALA A 37 -15.24 5.41 -2.91
CA ALA A 37 -14.30 4.96 -3.93
C ALA A 37 -14.89 5.00 -5.34
N LEU A 38 -16.17 4.63 -5.51
CA LEU A 38 -16.87 4.71 -6.80
C LEU A 38 -17.01 6.15 -7.30
N HIS A 39 -17.23 7.10 -6.37
CA HIS A 39 -17.34 8.51 -6.72
C HIS A 39 -15.97 9.14 -7.05
N ASP A 40 -14.93 8.81 -6.26
CA ASP A 40 -13.63 9.46 -6.33
C ASP A 40 -12.68 8.75 -7.32
N GLY A 41 -13.03 7.53 -7.77
CA GLY A 41 -12.18 6.71 -8.63
C GLY A 41 -10.98 6.09 -7.91
N VAL A 42 -10.89 6.25 -6.59
CA VAL A 42 -9.82 5.72 -5.74
C VAL A 42 -10.36 5.44 -4.33
N SER A 43 -9.84 4.39 -3.68
CA SER A 43 -10.22 4.10 -2.29
C SER A 43 -9.61 5.12 -1.34
N ALA A 44 -10.39 5.62 -0.41
CA ALA A 44 -9.92 6.51 0.67
C ALA A 44 -9.29 5.75 1.85
N PHE A 45 -9.43 4.43 1.87
CA PHE A 45 -8.90 3.54 2.90
C PHE A 45 -8.05 2.47 2.25
N SER A 46 -6.84 2.26 2.79
CA SER A 46 -5.91 1.25 2.32
C SER A 46 -6.39 -0.17 2.60
N GLU A 47 -5.84 -1.16 1.89
CA GLU A 47 -6.06 -2.57 2.18
C GLU A 47 -5.64 -2.90 3.62
N GLN A 48 -4.51 -2.34 4.07
CA GLN A 48 -4.01 -2.54 5.44
C GLN A 48 -5.02 -2.08 6.49
N THR A 49 -5.65 -0.92 6.31
CA THR A 49 -6.70 -0.44 7.22
C THR A 49 -7.86 -1.42 7.31
N ARG A 50 -8.31 -1.98 6.20
CA ARG A 50 -9.38 -2.99 6.19
C ARG A 50 -8.96 -4.29 6.87
N ILE A 51 -7.72 -4.74 6.65
CA ILE A 51 -7.15 -5.91 7.32
C ILE A 51 -7.12 -5.72 8.83
N GLU A 52 -6.61 -4.57 9.32
CA GLU A 52 -6.51 -4.29 10.75
C GLU A 52 -7.88 -4.17 11.42
N LEU A 53 -8.87 -3.54 10.77
CA LEU A 53 -10.25 -3.50 11.27
C LEU A 53 -10.86 -4.91 11.36
N THR A 54 -10.64 -5.75 10.33
CA THR A 54 -11.14 -7.14 10.30
C THR A 54 -10.45 -7.99 11.36
N LYS A 55 -9.14 -7.85 11.53
CA LYS A 55 -8.35 -8.55 12.55
C LYS A 55 -8.81 -8.18 13.96
N ALA A 56 -9.00 -6.88 14.23
CA ALA A 56 -9.49 -6.40 15.53
C ALA A 56 -10.89 -6.92 15.88
N LEU A 57 -11.72 -7.25 14.89
CA LEU A 57 -13.02 -7.87 15.12
C LEU A 57 -12.90 -9.34 15.57
N ARG A 58 -11.89 -10.06 15.07
CA ARG A 58 -11.71 -11.51 15.31
C ARG A 58 -10.80 -11.81 16.49
N GLU A 59 -9.85 -10.94 16.75
CA GLU A 59 -8.79 -11.13 17.73
C GLU A 59 -8.79 -10.01 18.78
N ARG A 60 -8.41 -10.33 20.03
CA ARG A 60 -8.11 -9.30 21.01
C ARG A 60 -6.73 -8.71 20.74
N THR A 61 -6.67 -7.62 20.02
CA THR A 61 -5.42 -6.87 19.81
C THR A 61 -5.14 -5.95 21.01
N LEU A 62 -3.85 -5.80 21.35
CA LEU A 62 -3.42 -4.90 22.44
C LEU A 62 -3.67 -3.43 22.07
N THR A 63 -3.57 -3.10 20.80
CA THR A 63 -3.72 -1.77 20.22
C THR A 63 -4.71 -1.82 19.05
N PRO A 64 -6.03 -1.92 19.33
CA PRO A 64 -7.01 -2.00 18.26
C PRO A 64 -7.06 -0.69 17.47
N PRO A 65 -7.37 -0.75 16.16
CA PRO A 65 -7.67 0.44 15.39
C PRO A 65 -8.87 1.18 16.00
N ARG A 66 -8.84 2.50 15.95
CA ARG A 66 -9.94 3.35 16.38
C ARG A 66 -10.73 3.81 15.17
N LEU A 67 -12.04 3.58 15.18
CA LEU A 67 -12.96 4.00 14.14
C LEU A 67 -13.89 5.07 14.70
N PHE A 68 -13.83 6.28 14.14
CA PHE A 68 -14.75 7.37 14.44
C PHE A 68 -15.71 7.54 13.25
N LEU A 69 -16.96 7.82 13.56
CA LEU A 69 -18.01 8.05 12.57
C LEU A 69 -18.72 9.39 12.83
N ALA A 70 -19.08 10.06 11.74
CA ALA A 70 -20.09 11.09 11.72
C ALA A 70 -21.32 10.53 11.03
N GLU A 71 -22.48 10.55 11.68
CA GLU A 71 -23.69 9.91 11.18
C GLU A 71 -24.88 10.89 11.11
N ASP A 72 -25.67 10.75 10.06
CA ASP A 72 -26.93 11.41 9.85
C ASP A 72 -28.06 10.36 9.81
N GLY A 73 -28.82 10.26 10.90
CA GLY A 73 -29.94 9.30 10.99
C GLY A 73 -29.54 7.83 10.75
N GLY A 74 -28.31 7.44 11.11
CA GLY A 74 -27.77 6.09 10.92
C GLY A 74 -27.01 5.89 9.60
N THR A 75 -26.97 6.91 8.73
CA THR A 75 -26.13 6.91 7.50
C THR A 75 -24.75 7.47 7.83
N ILE A 76 -23.68 6.80 7.42
CA ILE A 76 -22.31 7.29 7.62
C ILE A 76 -22.06 8.46 6.68
N ALA A 77 -21.91 9.66 7.21
CA ALA A 77 -21.57 10.88 6.50
C ALA A 77 -20.06 11.06 6.36
N ALA A 78 -19.30 10.63 7.38
CA ALA A 78 -17.84 10.61 7.33
C ALA A 78 -17.30 9.51 8.24
N ALA A 79 -16.11 9.00 7.90
CA ALA A 79 -15.36 8.06 8.71
C ALA A 79 -13.90 8.50 8.84
N PHE A 80 -13.31 8.18 9.99
CA PHE A 80 -11.91 8.43 10.32
C PHE A 80 -11.39 7.17 11.02
N VAL A 81 -10.34 6.58 10.48
CA VAL A 81 -9.69 5.41 11.06
C VAL A 81 -8.29 5.81 11.53
N ALA A 82 -7.95 5.45 12.76
CA ALA A 82 -6.61 5.61 13.29
C ALA A 82 -6.04 4.23 13.61
N LEU A 83 -4.98 3.85 12.90
CA LEU A 83 -4.18 2.66 13.18
C LEU A 83 -3.09 3.04 14.18
N THR A 84 -3.13 2.45 15.37
CA THR A 84 -2.17 2.75 16.43
C THR A 84 -0.79 2.17 16.07
N PRO A 85 0.31 2.91 16.31
CA PRO A 85 1.64 2.41 16.03
C PRO A 85 1.96 1.17 16.88
N VAL A 86 2.66 0.22 16.29
CA VAL A 86 3.08 -1.03 16.96
C VAL A 86 4.22 -0.76 17.94
N SER A 87 5.07 0.24 17.68
CA SER A 87 6.17 0.65 18.53
C SER A 87 6.16 2.17 18.79
N ASP A 88 6.92 2.61 19.81
CA ASP A 88 7.06 4.05 20.10
C ASP A 88 7.83 4.82 19.01
N GLU A 89 8.60 4.15 18.20
CA GLU A 89 9.36 4.77 17.09
C GLU A 89 8.52 4.91 15.82
N ASP A 90 7.48 4.08 15.66
CA ASP A 90 6.61 4.09 14.49
C ASP A 90 5.48 5.11 14.69
N GLY A 91 5.17 5.86 13.65
CA GLY A 91 4.00 6.73 13.64
C GLY A 91 2.72 5.91 13.42
N GLY A 92 1.62 6.32 14.04
CA GLY A 92 0.30 5.80 13.69
C GLY A 92 -0.15 6.30 12.32
N VAL A 93 -1.15 5.66 11.74
CA VAL A 93 -1.74 6.04 10.45
C VAL A 93 -3.15 6.55 10.67
N ILE A 94 -3.49 7.65 9.99
CA ILE A 94 -4.85 8.17 9.88
C ILE A 94 -5.28 8.07 8.41
N GLU A 95 -6.47 7.55 8.18
CA GLU A 95 -7.19 7.66 6.92
C GLU A 95 -8.60 8.16 7.21
N ALA A 96 -9.10 9.08 6.37
CA ALA A 96 -10.40 9.68 6.58
C ALA A 96 -11.11 9.96 5.26
N ALA A 97 -12.44 9.85 5.26
CA ALA A 97 -13.26 10.18 4.12
C ALA A 97 -14.58 10.84 4.53
N VAL A 98 -15.11 11.66 3.63
CA VAL A 98 -16.44 12.27 3.74
C VAL A 98 -17.26 11.81 2.54
N ALA A 99 -18.48 11.32 2.77
CA ALA A 99 -19.39 10.94 1.71
C ALA A 99 -19.68 12.14 0.79
N PRO A 100 -19.75 11.96 -0.53
CA PRO A 100 -19.87 13.04 -1.50
C PRO A 100 -21.00 14.05 -1.18
N ALA A 101 -22.15 13.54 -0.71
CA ALA A 101 -23.31 14.37 -0.38
C ALA A 101 -23.09 15.35 0.80
N TYR A 102 -22.07 15.11 1.64
CA TYR A 102 -21.78 15.91 2.84
C TYR A 102 -20.57 16.83 2.68
N ARG A 103 -19.92 16.83 1.50
CA ARG A 103 -18.73 17.67 1.21
C ARG A 103 -19.08 19.14 1.00
N GLY A 104 -18.07 20.02 1.18
CA GLY A 104 -18.17 21.44 0.87
C GLY A 104 -18.98 22.28 1.86
N ARG A 105 -19.34 21.71 3.04
CA ARG A 105 -20.18 22.37 4.06
C ARG A 105 -19.49 22.52 5.43
N GLY A 106 -18.19 22.25 5.50
CA GLY A 106 -17.43 22.29 6.74
C GLY A 106 -17.58 21.07 7.65
N ALA A 107 -18.52 20.15 7.37
CA ALA A 107 -18.79 18.96 8.19
C ALA A 107 -17.54 18.08 8.33
N GLY A 108 -16.77 17.88 7.26
CA GLY A 108 -15.54 17.10 7.27
C GLY A 108 -14.48 17.70 8.20
N SER A 109 -14.28 19.04 8.18
CA SER A 109 -13.34 19.71 9.07
C SER A 109 -13.73 19.58 10.53
N ALA A 110 -14.98 19.86 10.86
CA ALA A 110 -15.47 19.75 12.24
C ALA A 110 -15.35 18.32 12.79
N PHE A 111 -15.66 17.32 11.97
CA PHE A 111 -15.53 15.91 12.33
C PHE A 111 -14.06 15.49 12.49
N PHE A 112 -13.18 15.86 11.55
CA PHE A 112 -11.75 15.56 11.60
C PHE A 112 -11.11 16.15 12.87
N GLU A 113 -11.38 17.41 13.18
CA GLU A 113 -10.91 18.06 14.40
C GLU A 113 -11.42 17.36 15.67
N HIS A 114 -12.69 16.89 15.64
CA HIS A 114 -13.24 16.10 16.74
C HIS A 114 -12.44 14.80 16.91
N ALA A 115 -12.26 14.02 15.86
CA ALA A 115 -11.54 12.74 15.90
C ALA A 115 -10.08 12.92 16.35
N VAL A 116 -9.37 13.92 15.82
CA VAL A 116 -7.98 14.22 16.25
C VAL A 116 -7.93 14.59 17.74
N ARG A 117 -8.89 15.38 18.24
CA ARG A 117 -8.95 15.68 19.69
C ARG A 117 -9.15 14.42 20.55
N GLN A 118 -9.88 13.41 20.05
CA GLN A 118 -10.06 12.13 20.76
C GLN A 118 -8.78 11.27 20.77
N LEU A 119 -7.83 11.49 19.85
CA LEU A 119 -6.51 10.88 19.91
C LEU A 119 -5.64 11.49 21.02
N GLY A 120 -5.97 12.67 21.49
CA GLY A 120 -5.30 13.34 22.61
C GLY A 120 -3.84 13.67 22.32
N LYS A 121 -2.94 13.40 23.26
CA LYS A 121 -1.51 13.70 23.15
C LYS A 121 -0.81 12.90 22.05
N ASP A 122 -1.37 11.75 21.70
CA ASP A 122 -0.78 10.85 20.70
C ASP A 122 -1.04 11.34 19.27
N ALA A 123 -1.91 12.32 19.06
CA ALA A 123 -2.24 12.86 17.74
C ALA A 123 -0.99 13.28 16.94
N VAL A 124 0.04 13.81 17.60
CA VAL A 124 1.31 14.24 16.97
C VAL A 124 2.13 13.07 16.38
N ARG A 125 1.84 11.85 16.80
CA ARG A 125 2.51 10.63 16.33
C ARG A 125 1.86 10.05 15.08
N TYR A 126 0.68 10.53 14.69
CA TYR A 126 -0.04 9.98 13.55
C TYR A 126 0.36 10.70 12.25
N ARG A 127 0.37 9.95 11.17
CA ARG A 127 0.55 10.41 9.80
C ARG A 127 -0.77 10.25 9.06
N LEU A 128 -1.21 11.31 8.40
CA LEU A 128 -2.41 11.27 7.56
C LEU A 128 -2.03 10.76 6.17
N TRP A 129 -2.65 9.65 5.72
CA TRP A 129 -2.55 9.19 4.35
C TRP A 129 -3.72 9.71 3.53
N VAL A 130 -3.40 10.20 2.34
CA VAL A 130 -4.35 10.65 1.33
C VAL A 130 -4.07 9.89 0.06
N HIS A 131 -5.04 9.10 -0.37
CA HIS A 131 -4.98 8.30 -1.59
C HIS A 131 -5.56 9.11 -2.75
N GLY A 132 -4.84 9.22 -3.85
CA GLY A 132 -5.20 9.98 -5.03
C GLY A 132 -5.09 9.18 -6.32
N SER A 133 -5.75 9.62 -7.38
CA SER A 133 -5.66 9.04 -8.70
C SER A 133 -4.33 9.38 -9.41
N ALA A 134 -4.05 8.69 -10.51
CA ALA A 134 -2.88 9.01 -11.36
C ALA A 134 -2.84 10.47 -11.84
N ASN A 135 -4.00 11.11 -11.95
CA ASN A 135 -4.10 12.51 -12.39
C ASN A 135 -3.71 13.52 -11.30
N ASP A 136 -3.54 13.06 -10.05
CA ASP A 136 -3.22 13.93 -8.91
C ASP A 136 -1.70 14.21 -8.78
N THR A 137 -0.89 13.76 -9.73
CA THR A 137 0.55 14.03 -9.76
C THR A 137 0.80 15.52 -9.95
N GLY A 138 1.27 16.20 -8.88
CA GLY A 138 1.66 17.61 -8.93
C GLY A 138 0.52 18.62 -8.84
N ILE A 139 -0.74 18.20 -8.70
CA ILE A 139 -1.90 19.09 -8.58
C ILE A 139 -2.32 19.17 -7.11
N GLU A 140 -2.65 20.38 -6.63
CA GLU A 140 -3.30 20.54 -5.33
C GLU A 140 -4.73 19.98 -5.40
N THR A 141 -4.95 18.91 -4.67
CA THR A 141 -6.27 18.27 -4.56
C THR A 141 -7.04 18.86 -3.37
N PRO A 142 -8.38 18.73 -3.35
CA PRO A 142 -9.17 19.11 -2.17
C PRO A 142 -8.67 18.42 -0.87
N ALA A 143 -8.18 17.18 -0.96
CA ALA A 143 -7.62 16.46 0.18
C ALA A 143 -6.28 17.04 0.63
N HIS A 144 -5.41 17.49 -0.30
CA HIS A 144 -4.18 18.23 0.03
C HIS A 144 -4.50 19.55 0.75
N ALA A 145 -5.42 20.33 0.18
CA ALA A 145 -5.86 21.59 0.81
C ALA A 145 -6.46 21.36 2.20
N PHE A 146 -7.24 20.30 2.36
CA PHE A 146 -7.80 19.88 3.64
C PHE A 146 -6.70 19.51 4.66
N ALA A 147 -5.74 18.67 4.29
CA ALA A 147 -4.62 18.30 5.17
C ALA A 147 -3.83 19.52 5.64
N THR A 148 -3.51 20.42 4.71
CA THR A 148 -2.78 21.68 4.98
C THR A 148 -3.58 22.62 5.90
N LEU A 149 -4.88 22.75 5.66
CA LEU A 149 -5.79 23.55 6.52
C LEU A 149 -5.77 23.06 7.97
N HIS A 150 -5.63 21.77 8.19
CA HIS A 150 -5.57 21.14 9.52
C HIS A 150 -4.15 21.01 10.08
N GLY A 151 -3.18 21.73 9.52
CA GLY A 151 -1.81 21.81 10.05
C GLY A 151 -0.94 20.61 9.71
N PHE A 152 -1.30 19.82 8.71
CA PHE A 152 -0.47 18.74 8.21
C PHE A 152 0.36 19.17 7.01
N SER A 153 1.61 18.74 6.95
CA SER A 153 2.54 19.00 5.84
C SER A 153 2.93 17.71 5.12
N PRO A 154 3.04 17.70 3.78
CA PRO A 154 3.42 16.51 3.05
C PRO A 154 4.86 16.10 3.38
N VAL A 155 5.09 14.82 3.64
CA VAL A 155 6.40 14.26 4.01
C VAL A 155 6.84 13.10 3.12
N ARG A 156 5.91 12.45 2.39
CA ARG A 156 6.20 11.33 1.49
C ARG A 156 5.16 11.27 0.38
N VAL A 157 5.59 10.92 -0.81
CA VAL A 157 4.70 10.60 -1.94
C VAL A 157 5.05 9.21 -2.45
N LEU A 158 4.09 8.32 -2.49
CA LEU A 158 4.21 6.94 -2.93
C LEU A 158 3.38 6.74 -4.19
N TYR A 159 3.99 6.23 -5.25
CA TYR A 159 3.28 5.83 -6.46
C TYR A 159 2.96 4.35 -6.42
N LYS A 160 1.71 3.99 -6.61
CA LYS A 160 1.35 2.65 -7.06
C LYS A 160 1.44 2.65 -8.57
N MET A 161 2.32 1.82 -9.13
CA MET A 161 2.45 1.67 -10.58
C MET A 161 1.91 0.31 -11.01
N VAL A 162 1.29 0.26 -12.18
CA VAL A 162 0.64 -0.93 -12.72
C VAL A 162 1.12 -1.19 -14.15
N LEU A 163 1.36 -2.46 -14.45
CA LEU A 163 1.62 -3.00 -15.78
C LEU A 163 0.52 -4.00 -16.13
N PRO A 164 -0.42 -3.68 -17.03
CA PRO A 164 -1.42 -4.63 -17.51
C PRO A 164 -0.77 -5.82 -18.21
N LEU A 165 -1.32 -7.00 -18.05
CA LEU A 165 -0.85 -8.24 -18.63
C LEU A 165 -1.82 -8.73 -19.71
N ASP A 166 -1.53 -8.45 -20.95
CA ASP A 166 -2.08 -9.17 -22.11
C ASP A 166 -1.09 -10.25 -22.60
N GLU A 167 -1.47 -11.04 -23.59
CA GLU A 167 -0.64 -12.12 -24.12
C GLU A 167 0.69 -11.62 -24.67
N SER A 168 0.67 -10.52 -25.43
CA SER A 168 1.85 -9.88 -26.02
C SER A 168 2.82 -9.38 -24.93
N THR A 169 2.29 -8.75 -23.88
CA THR A 169 3.11 -8.28 -22.75
C THR A 169 3.75 -9.45 -22.01
N ARG A 170 3.05 -10.55 -21.81
CA ARG A 170 3.60 -11.76 -21.17
C ARG A 170 4.76 -12.34 -21.94
N GLU A 171 4.61 -12.49 -23.26
CA GLU A 171 5.65 -13.01 -24.16
C GLU A 171 6.90 -12.08 -24.14
N ASP A 172 6.71 -10.77 -24.27
CA ASP A 172 7.81 -9.77 -24.22
C ASP A 172 8.58 -9.84 -22.90
N LEU A 173 7.88 -9.96 -21.78
CA LEU A 173 8.51 -10.04 -20.45
C LEU A 173 9.37 -11.29 -20.29
N VAL A 174 8.90 -12.44 -20.78
CA VAL A 174 9.64 -13.70 -20.75
C VAL A 174 10.88 -13.59 -21.65
N GLU A 175 10.73 -13.14 -22.90
CA GLU A 175 11.83 -12.99 -23.85
C GLU A 175 12.89 -12.04 -23.30
N ARG A 176 12.51 -10.87 -22.78
CA ARG A 176 13.44 -9.89 -22.20
C ARG A 176 14.15 -10.40 -20.95
N SER A 177 13.47 -11.23 -20.15
CA SER A 177 14.09 -11.88 -19.00
C SER A 177 15.15 -12.90 -19.43
N ASP A 178 14.84 -13.73 -20.41
CA ASP A 178 15.75 -14.79 -20.91
C ASP A 178 16.95 -14.24 -21.66
N ALA A 179 16.77 -13.13 -22.37
CA ALA A 179 17.86 -12.43 -23.06
C ALA A 179 18.87 -11.77 -22.11
N ARG A 180 18.56 -11.72 -20.79
CA ARG A 180 19.38 -10.99 -19.83
C ARG A 180 20.19 -11.92 -18.93
N ALA A 181 21.51 -11.98 -19.19
CA ALA A 181 22.43 -12.76 -18.36
C ALA A 181 22.84 -12.00 -17.09
N LEU A 182 23.16 -12.75 -16.05
CA LEU A 182 23.89 -12.25 -14.89
C LEU A 182 25.40 -12.12 -15.20
N PRO A 183 26.15 -11.29 -14.45
CA PRO A 183 27.60 -11.35 -14.40
C PRO A 183 28.10 -12.78 -14.16
N GLU A 184 29.26 -13.13 -14.76
CA GLU A 184 29.78 -14.51 -14.72
C GLU A 184 30.05 -15.06 -13.33
N ASN A 185 30.38 -14.20 -12.37
CA ASN A 185 30.62 -14.56 -10.95
C ASN A 185 29.34 -14.79 -10.16
N LEU A 186 28.16 -14.40 -10.68
CA LEU A 186 26.89 -14.54 -10.00
C LEU A 186 26.07 -15.71 -10.53
N ARG A 187 25.20 -16.22 -9.65
CA ARG A 187 24.13 -17.16 -10.03
C ARG A 187 22.77 -16.69 -9.51
N MET A 188 21.72 -17.03 -10.28
CA MET A 188 20.34 -16.83 -9.84
C MET A 188 19.85 -18.10 -9.13
N ARG A 189 19.20 -17.92 -8.00
CA ARG A 189 18.50 -18.99 -7.29
C ARG A 189 17.28 -18.44 -6.57
N THR A 190 16.47 -19.27 -6.00
CA THR A 190 15.36 -18.88 -5.14
C THR A 190 15.76 -18.88 -3.67
N TYR A 191 14.99 -18.17 -2.87
CA TYR A 191 15.15 -18.05 -1.42
C TYR A 191 14.99 -19.41 -0.73
N THR A 192 15.79 -19.62 0.31
CA THR A 192 15.68 -20.76 1.24
C THR A 192 15.80 -20.25 2.68
N GLY A 193 15.46 -21.08 3.68
CA GLY A 193 15.62 -20.71 5.09
C GLY A 193 17.07 -20.39 5.51
N ALA A 194 18.07 -20.84 4.75
CA ALA A 194 19.48 -20.50 4.99
C ALA A 194 19.81 -19.03 4.67
N ASP A 195 18.92 -18.37 3.92
CA ASP A 195 19.11 -16.98 3.48
C ASP A 195 18.61 -15.93 4.47
N GLU A 196 17.93 -16.31 5.55
CA GLU A 196 17.34 -15.37 6.50
C GLU A 196 18.32 -14.27 6.94
N PHE A 197 19.45 -14.62 7.47
CA PHE A 197 20.45 -13.65 7.96
C PHE A 197 21.23 -12.95 6.83
N PRO A 198 21.71 -13.65 5.78
CA PRO A 198 22.32 -13.01 4.63
C PRO A 198 21.40 -11.98 3.98
N TRP A 199 20.14 -12.33 3.77
CA TRP A 199 19.16 -11.44 3.16
C TRP A 199 18.87 -10.20 4.02
N LEU A 200 18.67 -10.36 5.34
CA LEU A 200 18.46 -9.23 6.25
C LEU A 200 19.60 -8.22 6.22
N ARG A 201 20.85 -8.68 6.12
CA ARG A 201 22.01 -7.78 5.99
C ARG A 201 21.96 -6.97 4.70
N VAL A 202 21.70 -7.63 3.57
CA VAL A 202 21.64 -6.96 2.27
C VAL A 202 20.41 -6.05 2.18
N ASN A 203 19.26 -6.47 2.72
CA ASN A 203 18.09 -5.64 2.81
C ASN A 203 18.35 -4.36 3.61
N ALA A 204 18.95 -4.46 4.79
CA ALA A 204 19.31 -3.29 5.60
C ALA A 204 20.28 -2.35 4.88
N ALA A 205 21.25 -2.88 4.13
CA ALA A 205 22.18 -2.08 3.35
C ALA A 205 21.52 -1.40 2.15
N ALA A 206 20.71 -2.14 1.38
CA ALA A 206 20.01 -1.64 0.20
C ALA A 206 18.98 -0.55 0.55
N PHE A 207 18.38 -0.64 1.74
CA PHE A 207 17.34 0.26 2.23
C PHE A 207 17.76 1.09 3.45
N ALA A 208 19.04 1.42 3.58
CA ALA A 208 19.59 2.15 4.74
C ALA A 208 18.88 3.50 5.00
N HIS A 209 18.33 4.13 3.96
CA HIS A 209 17.61 5.40 4.05
C HIS A 209 16.08 5.23 4.08
N HIS A 210 15.56 4.02 3.93
CA HIS A 210 14.12 3.77 3.95
C HIS A 210 13.65 3.55 5.40
N PRO A 211 12.63 4.27 5.88
CA PRO A 211 12.24 4.28 7.29
C PRO A 211 11.78 2.91 7.83
N GLU A 212 11.18 2.11 6.98
CA GLU A 212 10.57 0.82 7.36
C GLU A 212 11.38 -0.36 6.81
N GLN A 213 11.62 -0.43 5.49
CA GLN A 213 12.21 -1.59 4.83
C GLN A 213 13.61 -1.94 5.34
N GLY A 214 14.44 -0.94 5.64
CA GLY A 214 15.80 -1.14 6.15
C GLY A 214 15.87 -1.66 7.59
N LYS A 215 14.79 -1.59 8.34
CA LYS A 215 14.71 -1.98 9.75
C LYS A 215 14.07 -3.36 9.99
N LEU A 216 13.74 -4.09 8.92
CA LEU A 216 13.11 -5.41 9.04
C LEU A 216 13.92 -6.35 9.92
N THR A 217 13.24 -6.97 10.88
CA THR A 217 13.80 -7.97 11.80
C THR A 217 13.61 -9.39 11.27
N LEU A 218 14.25 -10.35 11.93
CA LEU A 218 14.04 -11.76 11.63
C LEU A 218 12.59 -12.21 11.89
N ALA A 219 11.94 -11.63 12.90
CA ALA A 219 10.54 -11.90 13.19
C ALA A 219 9.63 -11.42 12.04
N ASP A 220 9.88 -10.20 11.54
CA ASP A 220 9.13 -9.65 10.39
C ASP A 220 9.33 -10.47 9.11
N LEU A 221 10.56 -10.92 8.85
CA LEU A 221 10.84 -11.79 7.71
C LEU A 221 10.07 -13.12 7.81
N ARG A 222 10.11 -13.76 8.99
CA ARG A 222 9.42 -15.03 9.22
C ARG A 222 7.90 -14.90 9.19
N GLU A 223 7.34 -13.81 9.68
CA GLU A 223 5.90 -13.53 9.55
C GLU A 223 5.51 -13.47 8.07
N ARG A 224 6.27 -12.73 7.24
CA ARG A 224 6.00 -12.61 5.81
C ARG A 224 6.20 -13.92 5.05
N THR A 225 7.28 -14.67 5.34
CA THR A 225 7.53 -15.97 4.72
C THR A 225 6.60 -17.08 5.20
N GLY A 226 5.92 -16.88 6.33
CA GLY A 226 4.86 -17.75 6.84
C GLY A 226 3.46 -17.38 6.36
N SER A 227 3.31 -16.30 5.59
CA SER A 227 2.00 -15.85 5.07
C SER A 227 1.53 -16.70 3.89
N ASP A 228 0.20 -16.83 3.71
CA ASP A 228 -0.41 -17.63 2.65
C ASP A 228 -0.04 -17.18 1.22
N TRP A 229 0.28 -15.89 1.06
CA TRP A 229 0.71 -15.32 -0.22
C TRP A 229 2.18 -15.60 -0.56
N PHE A 230 3.00 -16.08 0.38
CA PHE A 230 4.41 -16.32 0.14
C PHE A 230 4.64 -17.51 -0.79
N ARG A 231 5.46 -17.28 -1.81
CA ARG A 231 5.89 -18.28 -2.77
C ARG A 231 7.41 -18.23 -2.89
N PRO A 232 8.14 -19.23 -2.39
CA PRO A 232 9.62 -19.21 -2.46
C PRO A 232 10.13 -19.15 -3.90
N GLU A 233 9.38 -19.70 -4.87
CA GLU A 233 9.70 -19.67 -6.30
C GLU A 233 9.68 -18.25 -6.88
N GLY A 234 8.94 -17.33 -6.24
CA GLY A 234 8.85 -15.92 -6.60
C GLY A 234 9.82 -15.01 -5.83
N PHE A 235 10.70 -15.59 -5.01
CA PHE A 235 11.72 -14.86 -4.27
C PHE A 235 13.11 -15.18 -4.84
N PHE A 236 13.59 -14.35 -5.75
CA PHE A 236 14.86 -14.54 -6.45
C PHE A 236 16.01 -13.86 -5.75
N ILE A 237 17.15 -14.53 -5.72
CA ILE A 237 18.42 -14.08 -5.16
C ILE A 237 19.50 -14.24 -6.20
N ALA A 238 20.28 -13.18 -6.45
CA ALA A 238 21.56 -13.23 -7.13
C ALA A 238 22.67 -13.27 -6.10
N SER A 239 23.36 -14.41 -5.99
CA SER A 239 24.50 -14.61 -5.07
C SER A 239 25.78 -14.95 -5.80
N GLU A 240 26.91 -14.78 -5.14
CA GLU A 240 28.20 -15.25 -5.65
C GLU A 240 28.17 -16.76 -5.85
N LYS A 241 28.82 -17.25 -6.92
CA LYS A 241 28.86 -18.69 -7.24
C LYS A 241 29.60 -19.50 -6.17
N GLU A 242 30.61 -18.89 -5.55
CA GLU A 242 31.48 -19.50 -4.56
C GLU A 242 30.96 -19.36 -3.14
N ASP A 243 30.02 -18.44 -2.89
CA ASP A 243 29.45 -18.15 -1.57
C ASP A 243 27.98 -17.72 -1.66
N ASP A 244 27.06 -18.63 -1.37
CA ASP A 244 25.62 -18.35 -1.36
C ASP A 244 25.19 -17.28 -0.36
N ALA A 245 25.96 -17.09 0.72
CA ALA A 245 25.66 -16.07 1.72
C ALA A 245 26.06 -14.65 1.25
N SER A 246 26.85 -14.55 0.18
CA SER A 246 27.21 -13.29 -0.46
C SER A 246 26.16 -12.91 -1.51
N ILE A 247 25.10 -12.24 -1.05
CA ILE A 247 23.98 -11.80 -1.88
C ILE A 247 24.30 -10.44 -2.50
N ALA A 248 24.31 -10.39 -3.84
CA ALA A 248 24.52 -9.18 -4.63
C ALA A 248 23.21 -8.40 -4.86
N ALA A 249 22.10 -9.11 -5.10
CA ALA A 249 20.78 -8.49 -5.30
C ALA A 249 19.68 -9.52 -5.05
N PHE A 250 18.46 -9.03 -4.84
CA PHE A 250 17.27 -9.85 -4.67
C PHE A 250 16.02 -9.16 -5.22
N THR A 251 15.01 -9.96 -5.53
CA THR A 251 13.64 -9.49 -5.77
C THR A 251 12.66 -10.49 -5.20
N TRP A 252 11.61 -9.99 -4.59
CA TRP A 252 10.57 -10.79 -3.97
C TRP A 252 9.22 -10.39 -4.56
N THR A 253 8.44 -11.38 -4.99
CA THR A 253 7.09 -11.18 -5.54
C THR A 253 6.03 -11.61 -4.55
N LYS A 254 4.85 -11.02 -4.66
CA LYS A 254 3.67 -11.40 -3.89
C LYS A 254 2.52 -11.68 -4.84
N ILE A 255 1.81 -12.78 -4.62
CA ILE A 255 0.53 -13.07 -5.27
C ILE A 255 -0.51 -13.06 -4.16
N PRO A 256 -1.35 -12.01 -4.07
CA PRO A 256 -2.34 -11.90 -3.01
C PRO A 256 -3.29 -13.09 -3.00
N THR A 257 -3.65 -13.55 -1.79
CA THR A 257 -4.59 -14.64 -1.54
C THR A 257 -5.87 -14.08 -0.90
N GLY A 258 -7.02 -14.70 -1.15
CA GLY A 258 -8.26 -14.39 -0.44
C GLY A 258 -8.95 -13.07 -0.80
N GLN A 259 -8.63 -12.46 -1.92
CA GLN A 259 -9.37 -11.29 -2.41
C GLN A 259 -10.79 -11.69 -2.80
N GLY A 260 -11.77 -10.95 -2.25
CA GLY A 260 -13.18 -11.28 -2.32
C GLY A 260 -13.69 -11.42 -3.76
N ARG A 261 -14.60 -12.36 -3.95
CA ARG A 261 -15.35 -12.57 -5.19
C ARG A 261 -16.03 -11.25 -5.60
N GLY A 262 -15.50 -10.58 -6.62
CA GLY A 262 -16.11 -9.39 -7.21
C GLY A 262 -15.16 -8.25 -7.56
N GLU A 263 -13.90 -8.30 -7.15
CA GLU A 263 -12.86 -7.41 -7.68
C GLU A 263 -12.17 -8.09 -8.88
N LEU A 264 -11.68 -7.30 -9.83
CA LEU A 264 -10.83 -7.75 -10.94
C LEU A 264 -9.75 -8.69 -10.37
N SER A 265 -9.41 -9.78 -11.07
CA SER A 265 -8.37 -10.74 -10.65
C SER A 265 -7.19 -10.04 -9.99
N PRO A 266 -6.66 -10.59 -8.89
CA PRO A 266 -5.60 -9.94 -8.15
C PRO A 266 -4.41 -9.64 -9.06
N ALA A 267 -3.84 -8.46 -8.92
CA ALA A 267 -2.57 -8.16 -9.54
C ALA A 267 -1.45 -8.90 -8.80
N GLY A 268 -0.47 -9.42 -9.51
CA GLY A 268 0.78 -9.85 -8.89
C GLY A 268 1.59 -8.62 -8.48
N GLU A 269 2.32 -8.69 -7.38
CA GLU A 269 3.08 -7.55 -6.87
C GLU A 269 4.59 -7.82 -6.92
N ILE A 270 5.36 -6.85 -7.41
CA ILE A 270 6.78 -6.79 -7.06
C ILE A 270 6.86 -6.19 -5.66
N TYR A 271 7.00 -7.07 -4.66
CA TYR A 271 6.94 -6.71 -3.26
C TYR A 271 8.18 -5.93 -2.80
N VAL A 272 9.37 -6.37 -3.21
CA VAL A 272 10.62 -5.67 -2.95
C VAL A 272 11.71 -6.03 -3.97
N VAL A 273 12.52 -5.04 -4.34
CA VAL A 273 13.75 -5.21 -5.14
C VAL A 273 14.89 -4.52 -4.41
N GLY A 274 15.95 -5.24 -4.10
CA GLY A 274 17.14 -4.68 -3.43
C GLY A 274 18.42 -5.07 -4.15
N VAL A 275 19.35 -4.12 -4.23
CA VAL A 275 20.71 -4.34 -4.77
C VAL A 275 21.69 -3.90 -3.69
N ASN A 276 22.59 -4.81 -3.32
CA ASN A 276 23.68 -4.48 -2.41
C ASN A 276 24.44 -3.24 -2.94
N PRO A 277 24.67 -2.20 -2.15
CA PRO A 277 25.39 -1.01 -2.58
C PRO A 277 26.71 -1.32 -3.29
N ASP A 278 27.46 -2.32 -2.82
CA ASP A 278 28.74 -2.74 -3.41
C ASP A 278 28.59 -3.40 -4.81
N SER A 279 27.37 -3.80 -5.17
CA SER A 279 27.04 -4.49 -6.44
C SER A 279 26.22 -3.62 -7.40
N GLN A 280 26.06 -2.34 -7.10
CA GLN A 280 25.32 -1.39 -7.95
C GLN A 280 26.09 -1.03 -9.23
N GLY A 281 25.39 -0.47 -10.21
CA GLY A 281 25.98 -0.02 -11.49
C GLY A 281 26.02 -1.10 -12.59
N GLY A 282 25.90 -2.41 -12.26
CA GLY A 282 25.93 -3.52 -13.22
C GLY A 282 24.57 -3.90 -13.83
N GLY A 283 23.49 -3.15 -13.55
CA GLY A 283 22.15 -3.42 -14.07
C GLY A 283 21.43 -4.59 -13.39
N LEU A 284 21.91 -5.06 -12.23
CA LEU A 284 21.31 -6.16 -11.46
C LEU A 284 19.85 -5.90 -11.10
N GLY A 285 19.52 -4.68 -10.65
CA GLY A 285 18.14 -4.31 -10.34
C GLY A 285 17.20 -4.57 -11.52
N ARG A 286 17.58 -4.17 -12.76
CA ARG A 286 16.78 -4.44 -13.95
C ARG A 286 16.70 -5.94 -14.26
N THR A 287 17.79 -6.68 -14.07
CA THR A 287 17.83 -8.13 -14.32
C THR A 287 16.88 -8.87 -13.36
N LEU A 288 16.95 -8.55 -12.07
CA LEU A 288 16.07 -9.15 -11.04
C LEU A 288 14.60 -8.75 -11.26
N THR A 289 14.35 -7.47 -11.59
CA THR A 289 12.99 -6.99 -11.91
C THR A 289 12.41 -7.76 -13.10
N LEU A 290 13.15 -7.92 -14.19
CA LEU A 290 12.69 -8.70 -15.35
C LEU A 290 12.42 -10.17 -15.00
N ARG A 291 13.22 -10.77 -14.13
CA ARG A 291 12.99 -12.15 -13.66
C ARG A 291 11.68 -12.24 -12.85
N ALA A 292 11.43 -11.28 -11.95
CA ALA A 292 10.17 -11.20 -11.21
C ALA A 292 8.97 -10.97 -12.13
N LEU A 293 9.09 -10.09 -13.13
CA LEU A 293 8.04 -9.82 -14.10
C LEU A 293 7.70 -11.06 -14.95
N ALA A 294 8.71 -11.80 -15.45
CA ALA A 294 8.49 -13.03 -16.19
C ALA A 294 7.81 -14.10 -15.33
N TYR A 295 8.21 -14.23 -14.05
CA TYR A 295 7.56 -15.15 -13.13
C TYR A 295 6.07 -14.78 -12.92
N LEU A 296 5.77 -13.52 -12.64
CA LEU A 296 4.39 -13.05 -12.43
C LEU A 296 3.56 -13.12 -13.71
N ALA A 297 4.16 -12.88 -14.88
CA ALA A 297 3.48 -13.00 -16.17
C ALA A 297 2.97 -14.43 -16.45
N LEU A 298 3.64 -15.45 -15.91
CA LEU A 298 3.27 -16.86 -16.06
C LEU A 298 2.48 -17.41 -14.86
N ALA A 299 2.35 -16.60 -13.79
CA ALA A 299 1.67 -17.01 -12.57
C ALA A 299 0.14 -16.94 -12.70
N ALA A 300 -0.52 -17.70 -11.83
CA ALA A 300 -1.95 -17.68 -11.64
C ALA A 300 -2.29 -17.41 -10.17
N ASP A 301 -3.51 -16.93 -9.93
CA ASP A 301 -4.09 -16.77 -8.60
C ASP A 301 -4.46 -18.15 -7.96
N GLU A 302 -5.09 -18.12 -6.79
CA GLU A 302 -5.53 -19.34 -6.08
C GLU A 302 -6.60 -20.15 -6.84
N SER A 303 -7.36 -19.51 -7.72
CA SER A 303 -8.38 -20.16 -8.54
C SER A 303 -7.80 -20.78 -9.82
N GLY A 304 -6.54 -20.55 -10.10
CA GLY A 304 -5.85 -20.98 -11.32
C GLY A 304 -6.03 -20.01 -12.49
N GLU A 305 -6.62 -18.82 -12.26
CA GLU A 305 -6.77 -17.80 -13.30
C GLU A 305 -5.50 -16.99 -13.45
N PRO A 306 -5.06 -16.68 -14.70
CA PRO A 306 -3.88 -15.85 -14.95
C PRO A 306 -4.03 -14.46 -14.33
N LEU A 307 -2.95 -13.92 -13.77
CA LEU A 307 -2.95 -12.55 -13.25
C LEU A 307 -3.22 -11.54 -14.36
N HIS A 308 -4.03 -10.51 -14.14
CA HIS A 308 -4.35 -9.50 -15.16
C HIS A 308 -3.37 -8.33 -15.21
N ALA A 309 -2.61 -8.13 -14.16
CA ALA A 309 -1.66 -7.03 -14.05
C ALA A 309 -0.54 -7.39 -13.09
N ILE A 310 0.51 -6.60 -13.14
CA ILE A 310 1.57 -6.56 -12.13
C ILE A 310 1.58 -5.15 -11.54
N GLU A 311 1.68 -5.07 -10.22
CA GLU A 311 1.76 -3.81 -9.51
C GLU A 311 3.02 -3.70 -8.65
N LEU A 312 3.38 -2.50 -8.30
CA LEU A 312 4.45 -2.19 -7.36
C LEU A 312 4.21 -0.82 -6.72
N TYR A 313 4.91 -0.59 -5.61
CA TYR A 313 4.96 0.70 -4.95
C TYR A 313 6.37 1.28 -5.02
N VAL A 314 6.48 2.57 -5.29
CA VAL A 314 7.76 3.28 -5.38
C VAL A 314 7.64 4.70 -4.86
N ASP A 315 8.59 5.13 -4.04
CA ASP A 315 8.65 6.53 -3.59
C ASP A 315 8.91 7.46 -4.78
N ALA A 316 8.21 8.59 -4.83
CA ALA A 316 8.31 9.55 -5.93
C ALA A 316 9.72 10.17 -6.07
N ASP A 317 10.48 10.24 -4.98
CA ASP A 317 11.86 10.72 -4.94
C ASP A 317 12.89 9.65 -5.40
N ASN A 318 12.50 8.37 -5.46
CA ASN A 318 13.30 7.30 -6.04
C ASN A 318 13.26 7.32 -7.56
N THR A 319 13.84 8.38 -8.15
CA THR A 319 13.81 8.63 -9.60
C THR A 319 14.45 7.50 -10.42
N ALA A 320 15.44 6.79 -9.86
CA ALA A 320 16.09 5.66 -10.53
C ALA A 320 15.15 4.46 -10.68
N ALA A 321 14.46 4.08 -9.64
CA ALA A 321 13.47 3.00 -9.67
C ALA A 321 12.25 3.40 -10.52
N TYR A 322 11.73 4.62 -10.38
CA TYR A 322 10.65 5.13 -11.21
C TYR A 322 10.97 5.06 -12.70
N SER A 323 12.18 5.53 -13.09
CA SER A 323 12.64 5.46 -14.50
C SER A 323 12.80 4.02 -14.98
N LEU A 324 13.30 3.13 -14.13
CA LEU A 324 13.37 1.70 -14.44
C LEU A 324 11.98 1.14 -14.75
N TYR A 325 11.02 1.31 -13.85
CA TYR A 325 9.67 0.74 -13.99
C TYR A 325 8.93 1.35 -15.18
N THR A 326 9.01 2.65 -15.39
CA THR A 326 8.44 3.30 -16.59
C THR A 326 9.03 2.71 -17.88
N SER A 327 10.36 2.46 -17.93
CA SER A 327 11.02 1.83 -19.10
C SER A 327 10.62 0.36 -19.31
N LEU A 328 10.01 -0.26 -18.32
CA LEU A 328 9.48 -1.63 -18.37
C LEU A 328 7.98 -1.67 -18.73
N GLY A 329 7.34 -0.50 -18.90
CA GLY A 329 5.95 -0.39 -19.32
C GLY A 329 4.96 -0.09 -18.18
N PHE A 330 5.42 0.10 -16.95
CA PHE A 330 4.56 0.52 -15.86
C PHE A 330 4.09 1.97 -16.02
N SER A 331 2.85 2.21 -15.60
CA SER A 331 2.27 3.56 -15.48
C SER A 331 1.77 3.77 -14.05
N VAL A 332 1.76 5.03 -13.60
CA VAL A 332 1.20 5.39 -12.30
C VAL A 332 -0.31 5.17 -12.32
N ALA A 333 -0.83 4.42 -11.37
CA ALA A 333 -2.26 4.18 -11.18
C ALA A 333 -2.83 5.01 -10.03
N THR A 334 -2.13 5.07 -8.89
CA THR A 334 -2.49 5.93 -7.75
C THR A 334 -1.29 6.69 -7.22
N VAL A 335 -1.59 7.80 -6.55
CA VAL A 335 -0.60 8.68 -5.91
C VAL A 335 -1.01 8.85 -4.45
N ASP A 336 -0.30 8.16 -3.58
CA ASP A 336 -0.56 8.22 -2.15
C ASP A 336 0.37 9.25 -1.50
N ARG A 337 -0.19 10.14 -0.69
CA ARG A 337 0.57 11.18 0.01
C ARG A 337 0.44 11.00 1.52
N MET A 338 1.59 10.94 2.17
CA MET A 338 1.67 10.95 3.62
C MET A 338 1.96 12.36 4.12
N TYR A 339 1.21 12.77 5.11
CA TYR A 339 1.35 14.06 5.77
C TYR A 339 1.69 13.86 7.24
N ALA A 340 2.61 14.68 7.75
CA ALA A 340 2.92 14.76 9.17
C ALA A 340 2.28 16.01 9.79
N PRO A 341 1.89 15.97 11.07
CA PRO A 341 1.52 17.19 11.78
C PRO A 341 2.66 18.21 11.71
N GLY A 342 2.34 19.45 11.34
CA GLY A 342 3.31 20.54 11.41
C GLY A 342 3.76 20.70 12.87
N HIS A 343 5.03 21.05 13.08
CA HIS A 343 5.49 21.45 14.39
C HIS A 343 4.68 22.69 14.77
N ALA A 344 3.92 22.63 15.86
CA ALA A 344 3.36 23.83 16.45
C ALA A 344 4.53 24.79 16.72
N ALA A 345 4.52 25.93 16.01
CA ALA A 345 5.51 27.00 16.18
C ALA A 345 5.40 27.61 17.59
#